data_7b684543af3fe553c7d33b82ecd61784
#
_entry.id   7b684543af3fe553c7d33b82ecd61784
#
_cell.length_a   1.000
_cell.length_b   1.000
_cell.length_c   1.000
_cell.angle_alpha   90.00
_cell.angle_beta   90.00
_cell.angle_gamma   90.00
#
_symmetry.space_group_name_H-M   'P 1'
#
loop_
_entity.id
_entity.type
_entity.pdbx_description
1 polymer ?
#
loop_
_entity_poly.entity_id
_entity_poly.type
_entity_poly.pdbx_seq_one_letter_code
_entity_poly.pdbx_strand_id
1 'polypeptide(L)'
;MKTNIKSSTTTLFLGVLFVIFNTTLAMQVNAQSVVSSLNNNVVEYVSLRDDGTTRYVYVSTNDTLSLTNIKKNYTITSWSSMFPNSDFTTLSVLFRNSIKSYISDTCGTTNLPSNFALNIRLLIKSDGSTVCEFIHYKKRLTDILSAYEIQKILHNISSYKFNVSSTSTESVVRVSVIVPL
;
A
#
# COMPACT_ATOMS: atom_id res chain seq x y z
N MET A 1 -47.83 -18.18 10.05
CA MET A 1 -46.82 -17.38 10.71
C MET A 1 -45.46 -17.72 10.06
N LYS A 2 -45.01 -16.88 9.10
CA LYS A 2 -43.73 -17.10 8.38
C LYS A 2 -42.80 -15.97 8.80
N THR A 3 -41.81 -16.31 9.64
CA THR A 3 -40.76 -15.41 10.07
C THR A 3 -39.68 -15.34 9.00
N ASN A 4 -39.50 -14.15 8.42
CA ASN A 4 -38.42 -13.84 7.50
C ASN A 4 -37.07 -13.77 8.27
N ILE A 5 -36.18 -14.70 7.99
CA ILE A 5 -34.76 -14.60 8.36
C ILE A 5 -33.96 -14.28 7.08
N LYS A 6 -33.88 -12.99 6.75
CA LYS A 6 -32.95 -12.48 5.73
C LYS A 6 -32.35 -11.17 6.25
N SER A 7 -31.33 -11.25 7.10
CA SER A 7 -30.47 -10.08 7.43
C SER A 7 -29.17 -10.44 8.15
N SER A 8 -28.72 -11.69 8.14
CA SER A 8 -27.58 -12.07 9.01
C SER A 8 -26.22 -12.21 8.28
N THR A 9 -26.22 -12.47 6.99
CA THR A 9 -25.00 -12.81 6.25
C THR A 9 -24.15 -11.59 5.87
N THR A 10 -24.78 -10.48 5.53
CA THR A 10 -24.06 -9.26 5.09
C THR A 10 -23.34 -8.56 6.26
N THR A 11 -23.97 -8.55 7.42
CA THR A 11 -23.40 -7.94 8.63
C THR A 11 -22.25 -8.77 9.19
N LEU A 12 -22.29 -10.10 9.05
CA LEU A 12 -21.21 -10.99 9.46
C LEU A 12 -19.98 -10.83 8.57
N PHE A 13 -20.18 -10.66 7.25
CA PHE A 13 -19.06 -10.46 6.31
C PHE A 13 -18.35 -9.12 6.53
N LEU A 14 -19.09 -8.05 6.82
CA LEU A 14 -18.50 -6.75 7.19
C LEU A 14 -17.74 -6.83 8.51
N GLY A 15 -18.27 -7.55 9.51
CA GLY A 15 -17.63 -7.72 10.81
C GLY A 15 -16.34 -8.53 10.74
N VAL A 16 -16.30 -9.59 9.94
CA VAL A 16 -15.09 -10.43 9.74
C VAL A 16 -14.03 -9.66 8.96
N LEU A 17 -14.42 -8.89 7.94
CA LEU A 17 -13.49 -8.01 7.22
C LEU A 17 -12.88 -6.96 8.16
N PHE A 18 -13.69 -6.38 9.06
CA PHE A 18 -13.24 -5.40 10.05
C PHE A 18 -12.23 -5.98 11.06
N VAL A 19 -12.43 -7.21 11.50
CA VAL A 19 -11.51 -7.89 12.46
C VAL A 19 -10.19 -8.27 11.77
N ILE A 20 -10.23 -8.77 10.54
CA ILE A 20 -9.02 -9.14 9.80
C ILE A 20 -8.18 -7.90 9.48
N PHE A 21 -8.80 -6.78 9.14
CA PHE A 21 -8.11 -5.52 8.87
C PHE A 21 -7.47 -4.90 10.12
N ASN A 22 -8.13 -4.94 11.27
CA ASN A 22 -7.58 -4.42 12.52
C ASN A 22 -6.34 -5.19 12.98
N THR A 23 -6.29 -6.51 12.79
CA THR A 23 -5.12 -7.31 13.20
C THR A 23 -3.91 -7.14 12.29
N THR A 24 -4.08 -6.73 11.03
CA THR A 24 -2.97 -6.55 10.09
C THR A 24 -2.36 -5.14 10.11
N LEU A 25 -3.12 -4.12 10.52
CA LEU A 25 -2.64 -2.75 10.70
C LEU A 25 -2.24 -2.43 12.15
N ALA A 26 -2.60 -3.26 13.11
CA ALA A 26 -2.32 -3.07 14.54
C ALA A 26 -0.82 -3.04 14.93
N MET A 27 0.09 -3.19 13.99
CA MET A 27 1.51 -2.87 14.24
C MET A 27 1.77 -1.38 14.05
N GLN A 28 1.42 -0.56 15.02
CA GLN A 28 1.78 0.86 15.22
C GLN A 28 0.68 1.92 15.02
N VAL A 29 -0.57 1.64 15.22
CA VAL A 29 -1.54 2.73 15.33
C VAL A 29 -2.33 2.58 16.62
N ASN A 30 -1.81 3.15 17.70
CA ASN A 30 -2.61 3.58 18.83
C ASN A 30 -3.40 4.81 18.38
N ALA A 31 -4.58 4.64 17.84
CA ALA A 31 -5.64 5.64 17.75
C ALA A 31 -6.75 5.17 16.82
N GLN A 32 -7.94 5.64 17.03
CA GLN A 32 -9.13 5.35 16.23
C GLN A 32 -8.86 5.55 14.74
N SER A 33 -8.69 4.46 13.98
CA SER A 33 -8.60 4.53 12.53
C SER A 33 -10.01 4.50 11.94
N VAL A 34 -10.35 5.54 11.21
CA VAL A 34 -11.57 5.55 10.37
C VAL A 34 -11.19 4.93 9.04
N VAL A 35 -11.98 3.94 8.61
CA VAL A 35 -11.80 3.27 7.33
C VAL A 35 -12.91 3.73 6.41
N SER A 36 -12.56 4.25 5.23
CA SER A 36 -13.51 4.56 4.17
C SER A 36 -13.11 3.85 2.88
N SER A 37 -14.10 3.21 2.22
CA SER A 37 -13.91 2.71 0.87
C SER A 37 -14.10 3.87 -0.10
N LEU A 38 -13.07 4.19 -0.90
CA LEU A 38 -13.17 5.22 -1.92
C LEU A 38 -13.83 4.68 -3.19
N ASN A 39 -13.55 3.40 -3.48
CA ASN A 39 -14.20 2.60 -4.52
C ASN A 39 -14.00 1.11 -4.18
N ASN A 40 -14.43 0.19 -5.06
CA ASN A 40 -14.29 -1.24 -4.82
C ASN A 40 -12.83 -1.74 -4.69
N ASN A 41 -11.86 -0.94 -5.10
CA ASN A 41 -10.46 -1.33 -5.21
C ASN A 41 -9.49 -0.53 -4.32
N VAL A 42 -9.96 0.56 -3.68
CA VAL A 42 -9.11 1.43 -2.84
C VAL A 42 -9.79 1.73 -1.52
N VAL A 43 -9.05 1.52 -0.45
CA VAL A 43 -9.45 1.86 0.92
C VAL A 43 -8.55 2.97 1.46
N GLU A 44 -9.15 3.98 2.04
CA GLU A 44 -8.49 5.05 2.80
C GLU A 44 -8.57 4.72 4.29
N TYR A 45 -7.42 4.75 4.95
CA TYR A 45 -7.31 4.69 6.40
C TYR A 45 -6.89 6.05 6.92
N VAL A 46 -7.59 6.53 7.95
CA VAL A 46 -7.30 7.79 8.60
C VAL A 46 -6.91 7.50 10.05
N SER A 47 -5.74 7.95 10.46
CA SER A 47 -5.26 7.80 11.81
C SER A 47 -4.74 9.12 12.38
N LEU A 48 -5.01 9.38 13.65
CA LEU A 48 -4.42 10.50 14.38
C LEU A 48 -3.07 10.03 14.94
N ARG A 49 -2.02 10.82 14.75
CA ARG A 49 -0.69 10.58 15.29
C ARG A 49 -0.57 11.20 16.70
N ASP A 50 0.42 10.74 17.45
CA ASP A 50 0.70 11.26 18.81
C ASP A 50 1.01 12.77 18.84
N ASP A 51 1.52 13.30 17.73
CA ASP A 51 1.78 14.74 17.53
C ASP A 51 0.52 15.55 17.16
N GLY A 52 -0.65 14.94 17.17
CA GLY A 52 -1.92 15.57 16.80
C GLY A 52 -2.16 15.70 15.29
N THR A 53 -1.21 15.24 14.45
CA THR A 53 -1.38 15.31 12.99
C THR A 53 -2.20 14.12 12.48
N THR A 54 -3.01 14.36 11.44
CA THR A 54 -3.76 13.32 10.77
C THR A 54 -2.92 12.67 9.66
N ARG A 55 -2.90 11.35 9.65
CA ARG A 55 -2.25 10.56 8.61
C ARG A 55 -3.29 9.86 7.76
N TYR A 56 -3.16 9.99 6.44
CA TYR A 56 -3.99 9.31 5.45
C TYR A 56 -3.15 8.26 4.72
N VAL A 57 -3.66 7.03 4.67
CA VAL A 57 -2.99 5.88 4.08
C VAL A 57 -3.94 5.23 3.08
N TYR A 58 -3.46 4.92 1.89
CA TYR A 58 -4.26 4.33 0.82
C TYR A 58 -3.72 2.95 0.46
N VAL A 59 -4.61 1.98 0.37
CA VAL A 59 -4.31 0.57 0.13
C VAL A 59 -5.20 0.03 -0.98
N SER A 60 -4.64 -0.80 -1.85
CA SER A 60 -5.42 -1.58 -2.80
C SER A 60 -6.09 -2.77 -2.10
N THR A 61 -7.38 -3.00 -2.35
CA THR A 61 -8.08 -4.17 -1.83
C THR A 61 -7.50 -5.47 -2.39
N ASN A 62 -7.02 -5.47 -3.63
CA ASN A 62 -6.37 -6.63 -4.25
C ASN A 62 -5.04 -6.98 -3.55
N ASP A 63 -4.27 -5.97 -3.15
CA ASP A 63 -3.00 -6.19 -2.45
C ASP A 63 -3.21 -6.66 -1.00
N THR A 64 -4.34 -6.38 -0.40
CA THR A 64 -4.66 -6.78 0.98
C THR A 64 -4.60 -8.29 1.19
N LEU A 65 -5.16 -9.06 0.26
CA LEU A 65 -5.11 -10.53 0.31
C LEU A 65 -3.67 -11.03 0.16
N SER A 66 -2.93 -10.45 -0.79
CA SER A 66 -1.51 -10.76 -1.00
C SER A 66 -0.67 -10.43 0.23
N LEU A 67 -0.90 -9.29 0.86
CA LEU A 67 -0.22 -8.85 2.09
C LEU A 67 -0.50 -9.80 3.26
N THR A 68 -1.74 -10.24 3.43
CA THR A 68 -2.12 -11.18 4.49
C THR A 68 -1.40 -12.52 4.29
N ASN A 69 -1.37 -13.03 3.07
CA ASN A 69 -0.67 -14.26 2.73
C ASN A 69 0.85 -14.15 2.95
N ILE A 70 1.44 -13.03 2.51
CA ILE A 70 2.88 -12.78 2.70
C ILE A 70 3.22 -12.73 4.19
N LYS A 71 2.49 -11.97 4.99
CA LYS A 71 2.75 -11.83 6.44
C LYS A 71 2.64 -13.17 7.18
N LYS A 72 1.83 -14.11 6.69
CA LYS A 72 1.65 -15.43 7.28
C LYS A 72 2.77 -16.41 6.90
N ASN A 73 3.26 -16.34 5.67
CA ASN A 73 4.08 -17.39 5.06
C ASN A 73 5.54 -17.00 4.80
N TYR A 74 5.89 -15.70 4.98
CA TYR A 74 7.22 -15.20 4.64
C TYR A 74 7.87 -14.48 5.82
N THR A 75 9.18 -14.65 5.95
CA THR A 75 9.99 -13.90 6.90
C THR A 75 10.41 -12.56 6.30
N ILE A 76 10.24 -11.48 7.06
CA ILE A 76 10.76 -10.16 6.66
C ILE A 76 12.25 -10.11 6.98
N THR A 77 13.05 -9.82 5.97
CA THR A 77 14.50 -9.75 6.08
C THR A 77 15.04 -8.43 5.54
N SER A 78 16.36 -8.19 5.68
CA SER A 78 17.02 -7.01 5.12
C SER A 78 17.26 -7.14 3.62
N TRP A 79 17.43 -6.01 2.93
CA TRP A 79 17.82 -6.00 1.52
C TRP A 79 19.12 -6.75 1.25
N SER A 80 20.14 -6.43 2.02
CA SER A 80 21.49 -7.04 1.86
C SER A 80 21.50 -8.54 2.11
N SER A 81 20.64 -9.03 3.00
CA SER A 81 20.52 -10.47 3.26
C SER A 81 19.82 -11.21 2.12
N MET A 82 18.84 -10.59 1.48
CA MET A 82 18.06 -11.23 0.43
C MET A 82 18.66 -11.02 -0.96
N PHE A 83 19.24 -9.87 -1.22
CA PHE A 83 19.79 -9.47 -2.51
C PHE A 83 21.23 -8.95 -2.37
N PRO A 84 22.19 -9.80 -1.96
CA PRO A 84 23.56 -9.37 -1.60
C PRO A 84 24.33 -8.74 -2.76
N ASN A 85 23.98 -9.10 -3.99
CA ASN A 85 24.65 -8.60 -5.21
C ASN A 85 23.88 -7.44 -5.88
N SER A 86 22.90 -6.85 -5.22
CA SER A 86 22.04 -5.80 -5.80
C SER A 86 22.11 -4.52 -4.96
N ASP A 87 22.47 -3.41 -5.62
CA ASP A 87 22.48 -2.09 -4.98
C ASP A 87 21.05 -1.51 -4.91
N PHE A 88 20.52 -1.44 -3.69
CA PHE A 88 19.20 -0.85 -3.45
C PHE A 88 19.14 0.62 -3.85
N THR A 89 20.23 1.37 -3.68
CA THR A 89 20.24 2.80 -4.01
C THR A 89 19.95 3.02 -5.48
N THR A 90 20.68 2.33 -6.36
CA THR A 90 20.48 2.39 -7.81
C THR A 90 19.08 1.92 -8.20
N LEU A 91 18.65 0.77 -7.68
CA LEU A 91 17.33 0.21 -8.02
C LEU A 91 16.17 1.08 -7.51
N SER A 92 16.33 1.74 -6.35
CA SER A 92 15.32 2.67 -5.84
C SER A 92 15.20 3.93 -6.70
N VAL A 93 16.29 4.39 -7.31
CA VAL A 93 16.25 5.52 -8.27
C VAL A 93 15.48 5.12 -9.52
N LEU A 94 15.72 3.94 -10.07
CA LEU A 94 14.97 3.44 -11.24
C LEU A 94 13.47 3.30 -10.93
N PHE A 95 13.14 2.75 -9.76
CA PHE A 95 11.77 2.67 -9.28
C PHE A 95 11.12 4.05 -9.17
N ARG A 96 11.79 5.01 -8.50
CA ARG A 96 11.26 6.39 -8.35
C ARG A 96 10.99 7.04 -9.70
N ASN A 97 11.91 6.91 -10.64
CA ASN A 97 11.78 7.50 -11.97
C ASN A 97 10.60 6.88 -12.75
N SER A 98 10.42 5.56 -12.66
CA SER A 98 9.29 4.86 -13.27
C SER A 98 7.96 5.34 -12.70
N ILE A 99 7.83 5.40 -11.37
CA ILE A 99 6.60 5.84 -10.71
C ILE A 99 6.34 7.32 -10.96
N LYS A 100 7.37 8.17 -10.94
CA LYS A 100 7.27 9.59 -11.27
C LYS A 100 6.73 9.81 -12.68
N SER A 101 7.31 9.14 -13.69
CA SER A 101 6.82 9.20 -15.08
C SER A 101 5.36 8.79 -15.16
N TYR A 102 5.01 7.65 -14.55
CA TYR A 102 3.64 7.15 -14.57
C TYR A 102 2.63 8.12 -13.93
N ILE A 103 2.96 8.72 -12.78
CA ILE A 103 2.08 9.69 -12.12
C ILE A 103 1.93 10.93 -13.00
N SER A 104 3.02 11.43 -13.60
CA SER A 104 2.99 12.57 -14.49
C SER A 104 2.09 12.32 -15.71
N ASP A 105 2.18 11.14 -16.29
CA ASP A 105 1.38 10.73 -17.45
C ASP A 105 -0.10 10.51 -17.10
N THR A 106 -0.37 10.01 -15.88
CA THR A 106 -1.73 9.66 -15.44
C THR A 106 -2.52 10.86 -14.93
N CYS A 107 -1.88 11.74 -14.15
CA CYS A 107 -2.53 12.84 -13.43
C CYS A 107 -2.28 14.21 -14.08
N GLY A 108 -1.33 14.31 -14.99
CA GLY A 108 -0.82 15.58 -15.50
C GLY A 108 -0.03 16.37 -14.43
N THR A 109 1.12 16.88 -14.79
CA THR A 109 2.00 17.60 -13.85
C THR A 109 1.42 18.92 -13.36
N THR A 110 0.49 19.52 -14.13
CA THR A 110 -0.12 20.81 -13.81
C THR A 110 -1.08 20.80 -12.62
N ASN A 111 -1.59 19.61 -12.26
CA ASN A 111 -2.58 19.46 -11.19
C ASN A 111 -1.96 19.12 -9.83
N LEU A 112 -0.66 18.81 -9.79
CA LEU A 112 0.01 18.41 -8.58
C LEU A 112 0.67 19.59 -7.88
N PRO A 113 0.64 19.67 -6.52
CA PRO A 113 1.37 20.70 -5.78
C PRO A 113 2.87 20.64 -6.06
N SER A 114 3.55 21.80 -6.08
CA SER A 114 4.99 21.91 -6.38
C SER A 114 5.92 21.11 -5.47
N ASN A 115 5.43 20.67 -4.31
CA ASN A 115 6.17 19.85 -3.35
C ASN A 115 5.47 18.51 -3.10
N PHE A 116 4.79 17.98 -4.12
CA PHE A 116 4.14 16.70 -4.03
C PHE A 116 5.18 15.58 -3.93
N ALA A 117 5.05 14.74 -2.91
CA ALA A 117 5.91 13.57 -2.72
C ALA A 117 5.11 12.43 -2.08
N LEU A 118 5.05 11.30 -2.75
CA LEU A 118 4.43 10.09 -2.21
C LEU A 118 5.44 9.30 -1.39
N ASN A 119 5.04 8.93 -0.19
CA ASN A 119 5.71 7.89 0.59
C ASN A 119 5.06 6.55 0.25
N ILE A 120 5.85 5.63 -0.27
CA ILE A 120 5.42 4.31 -0.71
C ILE A 120 6.07 3.27 0.18
N ARG A 121 5.29 2.35 0.74
CA ARG A 121 5.82 1.17 1.42
C ARG A 121 5.52 -0.08 0.62
N LEU A 122 6.56 -0.88 0.38
CA LEU A 122 6.53 -2.07 -0.45
C LEU A 122 7.01 -3.29 0.31
N LEU A 123 6.47 -4.45 -0.06
CA LEU A 123 7.12 -5.75 0.12
C LEU A 123 7.65 -6.23 -1.22
N ILE A 124 8.91 -6.65 -1.25
CA ILE A 124 9.58 -7.16 -2.44
C ILE A 124 9.90 -8.64 -2.21
N LYS A 125 9.43 -9.49 -3.12
CA LYS A 125 9.63 -10.94 -3.07
C LYS A 125 10.98 -11.31 -3.68
N SER A 126 11.37 -12.57 -3.52
CA SER A 126 12.62 -13.14 -4.02
C SER A 126 12.79 -13.01 -5.54
N ASP A 127 11.70 -13.02 -6.29
CA ASP A 127 11.69 -12.85 -7.75
C ASP A 127 11.68 -11.37 -8.20
N GLY A 128 11.79 -10.43 -7.27
CA GLY A 128 11.74 -8.98 -7.50
C GLY A 128 10.33 -8.41 -7.63
N SER A 129 9.28 -9.24 -7.65
CA SER A 129 7.90 -8.75 -7.70
C SER A 129 7.53 -7.98 -6.43
N THR A 130 6.68 -6.95 -6.60
CA THR A 130 6.29 -6.06 -5.50
C THR A 130 4.86 -6.27 -5.08
N VAL A 131 4.59 -5.95 -3.82
CA VAL A 131 3.24 -5.74 -3.30
C VAL A 131 3.25 -4.40 -2.55
N CYS A 132 2.36 -3.50 -2.93
CA CYS A 132 2.24 -2.21 -2.24
C CYS A 132 1.55 -2.40 -0.89
N GLU A 133 2.27 -2.17 0.22
CA GLU A 133 1.62 -2.17 1.53
C GLU A 133 0.70 -0.96 1.68
N PHE A 134 1.17 0.21 1.27
CA PHE A 134 0.38 1.43 1.20
C PHE A 134 1.13 2.57 0.49
N ILE A 135 0.38 3.58 0.09
CA ILE A 135 0.89 4.91 -0.21
C ILE A 135 0.38 5.92 0.80
N HIS A 136 1.18 6.93 1.05
CA HIS A 136 0.88 8.00 1.99
C HIS A 136 1.37 9.35 1.47
N TYR A 137 0.58 10.38 1.69
CA TYR A 137 0.94 11.78 1.43
C TYR A 137 0.70 12.63 2.69
N LYS A 138 1.41 13.75 2.82
CA LYS A 138 1.28 14.65 3.98
C LYS A 138 -0.11 15.27 4.15
N LYS A 139 -0.90 15.33 3.06
CA LYS A 139 -2.31 15.75 3.04
C LYS A 139 -3.19 14.61 2.55
N ARG A 140 -4.48 14.81 2.54
CA ARG A 140 -5.42 13.84 1.99
C ARG A 140 -5.25 13.77 0.46
N LEU A 141 -4.98 12.60 -0.10
CA LEU A 141 -4.77 12.43 -1.54
C LEU A 141 -6.04 12.70 -2.35
N THR A 142 -7.21 12.39 -1.78
CA THR A 142 -8.49 12.60 -2.45
C THR A 142 -8.87 14.07 -2.66
N ASP A 143 -8.14 14.99 -2.03
CA ASP A 143 -8.25 16.43 -2.29
C ASP A 143 -7.50 16.86 -3.58
N ILE A 144 -6.66 15.95 -4.13
CA ILE A 144 -5.76 16.23 -5.26
C ILE A 144 -6.01 15.25 -6.41
N LEU A 145 -6.24 13.98 -6.09
CA LEU A 145 -6.39 12.87 -7.03
C LEU A 145 -7.75 12.19 -6.85
N SER A 146 -8.36 11.79 -7.94
CA SER A 146 -9.55 10.95 -7.89
C SER A 146 -9.22 9.54 -7.35
N ALA A 147 -10.23 8.84 -6.84
CA ALA A 147 -10.08 7.45 -6.39
C ALA A 147 -9.55 6.53 -7.51
N TYR A 148 -9.91 6.82 -8.76
CA TYR A 148 -9.44 6.08 -9.94
C TYR A 148 -7.95 6.29 -10.21
N GLU A 149 -7.45 7.52 -10.09
CA GLU A 149 -6.02 7.82 -10.23
C GLU A 149 -5.21 7.17 -9.12
N ILE A 150 -5.69 7.23 -7.87
CA ILE A 150 -5.06 6.55 -6.73
C ILE A 150 -5.00 5.04 -6.99
N GLN A 151 -6.08 4.43 -7.48
CA GLN A 151 -6.11 3.02 -7.87
C GLN A 151 -5.08 2.67 -8.93
N LYS A 152 -4.97 3.49 -9.99
CA LYS A 152 -3.97 3.28 -11.05
C LYS A 152 -2.55 3.37 -10.52
N ILE A 153 -2.27 4.33 -9.66
CA ILE A 153 -0.94 4.48 -9.03
C ILE A 153 -0.60 3.24 -8.19
N LEU A 154 -1.52 2.79 -7.34
CA LEU A 154 -1.35 1.59 -6.52
C LEU A 154 -1.10 0.35 -7.39
N HIS A 155 -1.88 0.19 -8.46
CA HIS A 155 -1.72 -0.92 -9.40
C HIS A 155 -0.36 -0.87 -10.13
N ASN A 156 0.07 0.30 -10.59
CA ASN A 156 1.38 0.46 -11.24
C ASN A 156 2.53 0.12 -10.29
N ILE A 157 2.44 0.57 -9.03
CA ILE A 157 3.42 0.23 -7.99
C ILE A 157 3.49 -1.28 -7.78
N SER A 158 2.36 -1.97 -7.65
CA SER A 158 2.31 -3.42 -7.42
C SER A 158 2.66 -4.25 -8.65
N SER A 159 2.63 -3.64 -9.84
CA SER A 159 3.08 -4.26 -11.09
C SER A 159 4.57 -4.08 -11.35
N TYR A 160 5.27 -3.26 -10.58
CA TYR A 160 6.70 -3.04 -10.76
C TYR A 160 7.48 -4.28 -10.34
N LYS A 161 8.53 -4.59 -11.09
CA LYS A 161 9.44 -5.70 -10.80
C LYS A 161 10.87 -5.19 -10.73
N PHE A 162 11.51 -5.37 -9.57
CA PHE A 162 12.93 -5.11 -9.42
C PHE A 162 13.74 -6.18 -10.16
N ASN A 163 14.78 -5.75 -10.87
CA ASN A 163 15.73 -6.67 -11.50
C ASN A 163 16.72 -7.16 -10.44
N VAL A 164 16.33 -8.17 -9.69
CA VAL A 164 17.11 -8.75 -8.59
C VAL A 164 17.11 -10.27 -8.67
N SER A 165 18.13 -10.88 -8.09
CA SER A 165 18.23 -12.33 -7.92
C SER A 165 18.45 -12.64 -6.45
N SER A 166 17.58 -13.45 -5.87
CA SER A 166 17.65 -13.87 -4.48
C SER A 166 18.03 -15.34 -4.35
N THR A 167 18.67 -15.65 -3.23
CA THR A 167 18.97 -17.03 -2.82
C THR A 167 17.89 -17.64 -1.92
N SER A 168 16.90 -16.82 -1.46
CA SER A 168 15.83 -17.26 -0.55
C SER A 168 14.47 -17.10 -1.20
N THR A 169 13.65 -18.14 -1.13
CA THR A 169 12.26 -18.14 -1.64
C THR A 169 11.20 -17.87 -0.55
N GLU A 170 11.60 -17.94 0.73
CA GLU A 170 10.69 -17.84 1.89
C GLU A 170 10.79 -16.50 2.61
N SER A 171 11.46 -15.53 2.00
CA SER A 171 11.68 -14.22 2.59
C SER A 171 11.12 -13.11 1.70
N VAL A 172 10.81 -11.98 2.33
CA VAL A 172 10.47 -10.72 1.65
C VAL A 172 11.25 -9.58 2.28
N VAL A 173 11.53 -8.56 1.50
CA VAL A 173 12.11 -7.31 2.00
C VAL A 173 11.04 -6.24 2.07
N ARG A 174 10.97 -5.55 3.21
CA ARG A 174 10.13 -4.35 3.37
C ARG A 174 10.97 -3.11 3.13
N VAL A 175 10.56 -2.27 2.21
CA VAL A 175 11.21 -0.99 1.91
C VAL A 175 10.22 0.17 1.93
N SER A 176 10.75 1.36 2.24
CA SER A 176 10.01 2.61 2.11
C SER A 176 10.75 3.51 1.13
N VAL A 177 10.02 4.03 0.15
CA VAL A 177 10.58 4.90 -0.90
C VAL A 177 9.78 6.19 -0.96
N ILE A 178 10.46 7.33 -1.01
CA ILE A 178 9.86 8.63 -1.26
C ILE A 178 10.03 8.96 -2.73
N VAL A 179 8.92 9.23 -3.41
CA VAL A 179 8.88 9.65 -4.82
C VAL A 179 8.51 11.12 -4.89
N PRO A 180 9.47 12.03 -5.03
CA PRO A 180 9.21 13.45 -5.28
C PRO A 180 8.80 13.65 -6.74
N LEU A 181 7.83 14.53 -6.98
CA LEU A 181 7.28 14.85 -8.30
C LEU A 181 7.52 16.32 -8.65
#